data_be2dff59c8dbcc5f163e84b31a767e4d
#
_entry.id   be2dff59c8dbcc5f163e84b31a767e4d
#
_cell.length_a   1.000
_cell.length_b   1.000
_cell.length_c   1.000
_cell.angle_alpha   90.00
_cell.angle_beta   90.00
_cell.angle_gamma   90.00
#
_symmetry.space_group_name_H-M   'P 1'
#
loop_
_entity.id
_entity.type
_entity.pdbx_description
1 polymer ?
#
loop_
_entity_poly.entity_id
_entity_poly.type
_entity_poly.pdbx_seq_one_letter_code
_entity_poly.pdbx_strand_id
1 'polypeptide(L)'
;MYRTIYNHRINEISTWILEKIIQIIKKNSAKKDLWIDESMRRWIFSPNQLEIKEFLANDDIVFYFHLMKWKNESFEPLETLCKMFIDRKLLKASDISFLTKLKRLEILAFARKKCKINNYDSELFCGIKERSFKGFKSDNSLRIWDGTYQNLLENHSELINTLMSSKNTSLIIYPSEFRKDIEDKIAIERANI
;
A
#
# COMPACT_ATOMS: atom_id res chain seq x y z
N MET A 1 14.10 -0.96 -12.92
CA MET A 1 12.72 -0.59 -13.30
C MET A 1 11.70 -0.94 -12.21
N TYR A 2 11.47 -2.19 -11.81
CA TYR A 2 10.47 -2.56 -10.80
C TYR A 2 10.63 -1.84 -9.46
N ARG A 3 11.86 -1.73 -8.93
CA ARG A 3 12.11 -1.09 -7.64
C ARG A 3 11.97 0.43 -7.68
N THR A 4 12.29 1.06 -8.80
CA THR A 4 12.31 2.52 -8.96
C THR A 4 10.97 3.09 -9.42
N ILE A 5 10.17 2.32 -10.13
CA ILE A 5 8.91 2.79 -10.70
C ILE A 5 7.72 2.13 -9.99
N TYR A 6 7.55 0.82 -10.16
CA TYR A 6 6.36 0.12 -9.64
C TYR A 6 6.33 -0.03 -8.13
N ASN A 7 7.50 -0.24 -7.49
CA ASN A 7 7.62 -0.38 -6.04
C ASN A 7 8.17 0.90 -5.39
N HIS A 8 7.98 2.06 -6.03
CA HIS A 8 8.36 3.31 -5.42
C HIS A 8 7.49 3.58 -4.19
N ARG A 9 8.13 4.09 -3.13
CA ARG A 9 7.44 4.37 -1.85
C ARG A 9 6.18 5.24 -2.00
N ILE A 10 6.11 6.11 -3.01
CA ILE A 10 4.93 6.94 -3.30
C ILE A 10 3.75 6.05 -3.68
N ASN A 11 3.96 5.03 -4.52
CA ASN A 11 2.89 4.10 -4.90
C ASN A 11 2.37 3.32 -3.70
N GLU A 12 3.27 2.89 -2.79
CA GLU A 12 2.86 2.22 -1.55
C GLU A 12 2.04 3.11 -0.63
N ILE A 13 2.43 4.39 -0.51
CA ILE A 13 1.68 5.39 0.25
C ILE A 13 0.31 5.64 -0.37
N SER A 14 0.24 5.82 -1.70
CA SER A 14 -1.01 6.03 -2.43
C SER A 14 -1.95 4.83 -2.25
N THR A 15 -1.43 3.61 -2.42
CA THR A 15 -2.19 2.38 -2.19
C THR A 15 -2.69 2.29 -0.75
N TRP A 16 -1.85 2.63 0.24
CA TRP A 16 -2.26 2.68 1.65
C TRP A 16 -3.44 3.61 1.86
N ILE A 17 -3.36 4.84 1.36
CA ILE A 17 -4.44 5.84 1.50
C ILE A 17 -5.73 5.33 0.86
N LEU A 18 -5.67 4.78 -0.35
CA LEU A 18 -6.84 4.23 -1.03
C LEU A 18 -7.43 3.03 -0.29
N GLU A 19 -6.61 2.11 0.22
CA GLU A 19 -7.06 1.00 1.06
C GLU A 19 -7.79 1.50 2.31
N LYS A 20 -7.29 2.57 2.95
CA LYS A 20 -7.93 3.17 4.14
C LYS A 20 -9.24 3.87 3.80
N ILE A 21 -9.31 4.58 2.67
CA ILE A 21 -10.56 5.18 2.16
C ILE A 21 -11.62 4.09 2.00
N ILE A 22 -11.32 3.01 1.31
CA ILE A 22 -12.26 1.90 1.10
C ILE A 22 -12.66 1.24 2.43
N GLN A 23 -11.72 1.08 3.38
CA GLN A 23 -12.04 0.56 4.72
C GLN A 23 -13.04 1.45 5.47
N ILE A 24 -12.87 2.77 5.40
CA ILE A 24 -13.79 3.73 6.04
C ILE A 24 -15.16 3.64 5.40
N ILE A 25 -15.24 3.60 4.08
CA ILE A 25 -16.50 3.48 3.34
C ILE A 25 -17.23 2.20 3.74
N LYS A 26 -16.53 1.06 3.77
CA LYS A 26 -17.12 -0.22 4.18
C LYS A 26 -17.65 -0.20 5.62
N LYS A 27 -16.94 0.43 6.54
CA LYS A 27 -17.36 0.55 7.94
C LYS A 27 -18.55 1.49 8.14
N ASN A 28 -18.74 2.46 7.25
CA ASN A 28 -19.74 3.51 7.36
C ASN A 28 -20.83 3.44 6.28
N SER A 29 -21.04 2.28 5.69
CA SER A 29 -22.00 2.06 4.59
C SER A 29 -23.44 2.47 4.92
N ALA A 30 -23.82 2.44 6.19
CA ALA A 30 -25.15 2.82 6.68
C ALA A 30 -25.31 4.34 6.94
N LYS A 31 -24.24 5.14 6.85
CA LYS A 31 -24.34 6.60 7.04
C LYS A 31 -25.04 7.23 5.85
N LYS A 32 -26.10 8.01 6.15
CA LYS A 32 -26.89 8.70 5.12
C LYS A 32 -26.11 9.76 4.34
N ASP A 33 -25.06 10.30 4.94
CA ASP A 33 -24.29 11.42 4.37
C ASP A 33 -23.16 10.94 3.42
N LEU A 34 -22.96 9.62 3.29
CA LEU A 34 -21.95 9.08 2.38
C LEU A 34 -22.57 8.86 1.00
N TRP A 35 -22.29 9.77 0.08
CA TRP A 35 -22.72 9.62 -1.31
C TRP A 35 -21.88 8.55 -2.04
N ILE A 36 -22.53 7.54 -2.57
CA ILE A 36 -21.94 6.51 -3.43
C ILE A 36 -22.98 6.14 -4.48
N ASP A 37 -22.62 6.19 -5.77
CA ASP A 37 -23.53 5.68 -6.80
C ASP A 37 -23.66 4.16 -6.74
N GLU A 38 -24.67 3.61 -7.44
CA GLU A 38 -24.99 2.20 -7.38
C GLU A 38 -23.86 1.33 -7.98
N SER A 39 -23.22 1.78 -9.05
CA SER A 39 -22.12 1.07 -9.71
C SER A 39 -20.91 0.93 -8.77
N MET A 40 -20.48 2.04 -8.16
CA MET A 40 -19.38 2.04 -7.20
C MET A 40 -19.74 1.28 -5.92
N ARG A 41 -21.00 1.35 -5.48
CA ARG A 41 -21.50 0.58 -4.34
C ARG A 41 -21.33 -0.93 -4.57
N ARG A 42 -21.78 -1.42 -5.72
CA ARG A 42 -21.62 -2.81 -6.09
C ARG A 42 -20.14 -3.21 -6.19
N TRP A 43 -19.31 -2.35 -6.75
CA TRP A 43 -17.88 -2.58 -6.88
C TRP A 43 -17.17 -2.72 -5.51
N ILE A 44 -17.54 -1.88 -4.53
CA ILE A 44 -16.94 -1.89 -3.19
C ILE A 44 -17.47 -3.05 -2.32
N PHE A 45 -18.79 -3.33 -2.36
CA PHE A 45 -19.45 -4.23 -1.42
C PHE A 45 -19.71 -5.63 -1.96
N SER A 46 -19.80 -5.79 -3.28
CA SER A 46 -20.14 -7.06 -3.93
C SER A 46 -19.22 -7.37 -5.13
N PRO A 47 -17.89 -7.25 -5.01
CA PRO A 47 -16.98 -7.36 -6.16
C PRO A 47 -17.05 -8.71 -6.87
N ASN A 48 -17.37 -9.79 -6.15
CA ASN A 48 -17.47 -11.15 -6.72
C ASN A 48 -18.78 -11.41 -7.50
N GLN A 49 -19.72 -10.46 -7.48
CA GLN A 49 -21.01 -10.55 -8.15
C GLN A 49 -21.14 -9.59 -9.34
N LEU A 50 -20.05 -8.91 -9.68
CA LEU A 50 -20.03 -7.96 -10.80
C LEU A 50 -19.97 -8.71 -12.13
N GLU A 51 -20.80 -8.30 -13.08
CA GLU A 51 -20.62 -8.66 -14.47
C GLU A 51 -19.43 -7.89 -15.06
N ILE A 52 -18.83 -8.42 -16.13
CA ILE A 52 -17.67 -7.79 -16.79
C ILE A 52 -17.98 -6.34 -17.19
N LYS A 53 -19.18 -6.08 -17.73
CA LYS A 53 -19.61 -4.71 -18.12
C LYS A 53 -19.63 -3.76 -16.93
N GLU A 54 -20.11 -4.20 -15.78
CA GLU A 54 -20.18 -3.40 -14.56
C GLU A 54 -18.79 -3.14 -13.98
N PHE A 55 -17.91 -4.15 -14.04
CA PHE A 55 -16.52 -3.97 -13.65
C PHE A 55 -15.80 -2.94 -14.52
N LEU A 56 -15.97 -3.00 -15.84
CA LEU A 56 -15.36 -2.07 -16.79
C LEU A 56 -15.97 -0.66 -16.75
N ALA A 57 -17.20 -0.51 -16.26
CA ALA A 57 -17.84 0.79 -16.10
C ALA A 57 -17.23 1.64 -14.96
N ASN A 58 -16.53 1.02 -14.01
CA ASN A 58 -15.83 1.70 -12.93
C ASN A 58 -14.35 1.87 -13.28
N ASP A 59 -14.07 2.75 -14.20
CA ASP A 59 -12.72 3.14 -14.56
C ASP A 59 -12.08 4.14 -13.58
N ASP A 60 -10.86 4.55 -13.85
CA ASP A 60 -10.11 5.51 -13.04
C ASP A 60 -10.84 6.87 -12.92
N ILE A 61 -11.59 7.27 -13.96
CA ILE A 61 -12.33 8.54 -13.99
C ILE A 61 -13.49 8.50 -13.00
N VAL A 62 -14.27 7.42 -13.02
CA VAL A 62 -15.40 7.23 -12.08
C VAL A 62 -14.89 7.17 -10.65
N PHE A 63 -13.81 6.42 -10.40
CA PHE A 63 -13.22 6.35 -9.07
C PHE A 63 -12.67 7.71 -8.60
N TYR A 64 -11.99 8.44 -9.49
CA TYR A 64 -11.49 9.79 -9.18
C TYR A 64 -12.63 10.77 -8.87
N PHE A 65 -13.74 10.68 -9.61
CA PHE A 65 -14.93 11.48 -9.34
C PHE A 65 -15.48 11.23 -7.93
N HIS A 66 -15.53 9.96 -7.49
CA HIS A 66 -15.93 9.63 -6.12
C HIS A 66 -14.97 10.21 -5.09
N LEU A 67 -13.65 10.13 -5.31
CA LEU A 67 -12.66 10.75 -4.43
C LEU A 67 -12.88 12.27 -4.31
N MET A 68 -13.19 12.94 -5.42
CA MET A 68 -13.50 14.38 -5.43
C MET A 68 -14.77 14.71 -4.64
N LYS A 69 -15.80 13.86 -4.71
CA LYS A 69 -17.00 13.98 -3.91
C LYS A 69 -16.71 13.78 -2.42
N TRP A 70 -16.03 12.69 -2.07
CA TRP A 70 -15.70 12.37 -0.68
C TRP A 70 -14.73 13.37 -0.04
N LYS A 71 -13.89 14.03 -0.82
CA LYS A 71 -13.03 15.13 -0.36
C LYS A 71 -13.82 16.27 0.26
N ASN A 72 -15.07 16.48 -0.17
CA ASN A 72 -15.95 17.57 0.29
C ASN A 72 -16.99 17.07 1.31
N GLU A 73 -16.96 15.79 1.69
CA GLU A 73 -17.81 15.27 2.75
C GLU A 73 -17.38 15.85 4.10
N SER A 74 -18.34 16.21 4.94
CA SER A 74 -18.09 16.71 6.30
C SER A 74 -17.66 15.60 7.28
N PHE A 75 -17.41 14.43 6.77
CA PHE A 75 -17.17 13.21 7.53
C PHE A 75 -15.66 12.92 7.64
N GLU A 76 -15.11 13.20 8.81
CA GLU A 76 -13.75 12.79 9.16
C GLU A 76 -13.68 11.29 9.56
N PRO A 77 -12.63 10.54 9.20
CA PRO A 77 -11.39 10.98 8.53
C PRO A 77 -11.38 10.77 6.99
N LEU A 78 -12.52 10.47 6.37
CA LEU A 78 -12.63 10.23 4.92
C LEU A 78 -12.20 11.46 4.11
N GLU A 79 -12.71 12.62 4.49
CA GLU A 79 -12.38 13.90 3.86
C GLU A 79 -10.87 14.16 3.84
N THR A 80 -10.21 13.99 4.99
CA THR A 80 -8.77 14.22 5.12
C THR A 80 -7.96 13.28 4.23
N LEU A 81 -8.28 11.98 4.17
CA LEU A 81 -7.58 11.02 3.31
C LEU A 81 -7.79 11.32 1.82
N CYS A 82 -9.01 11.68 1.42
CA CYS A 82 -9.31 12.08 0.05
C CYS A 82 -8.55 13.36 -0.33
N LYS A 83 -8.52 14.38 0.56
CA LYS A 83 -7.72 15.59 0.37
C LYS A 83 -6.24 15.26 0.19
N MET A 84 -5.68 14.41 1.06
CA MET A 84 -4.28 14.01 0.96
C MET A 84 -3.96 13.38 -0.41
N PHE A 85 -4.83 12.52 -0.91
CA PHE A 85 -4.64 11.86 -2.20
C PHE A 85 -4.76 12.83 -3.37
N ILE A 86 -5.86 13.58 -3.44
CA ILE A 86 -6.17 14.51 -4.53
C ILE A 86 -5.17 15.66 -4.60
N ASP A 87 -4.84 16.28 -3.46
CA ASP A 87 -3.95 17.44 -3.38
C ASP A 87 -2.47 17.03 -3.36
N ARG A 88 -2.18 15.72 -3.47
CA ARG A 88 -0.83 15.16 -3.43
C ARG A 88 -0.02 15.51 -2.18
N LYS A 89 -0.69 15.78 -1.07
CA LYS A 89 -0.11 15.98 0.25
C LYS A 89 -0.03 14.66 1.00
N LEU A 90 0.68 13.72 0.39
CA LEU A 90 0.72 12.33 0.82
C LEU A 90 1.45 12.16 2.16
N LEU A 91 1.10 11.08 2.87
CA LEU A 91 1.87 10.55 4.00
C LEU A 91 3.33 10.33 3.59
N LYS A 92 4.20 10.09 4.56
CA LYS A 92 5.60 9.72 4.33
C LYS A 92 5.80 8.24 4.61
N ALA A 93 6.84 7.68 4.01
CA ALA A 93 7.26 6.32 4.28
C ALA A 93 8.78 6.24 4.39
N SER A 94 9.25 5.47 5.37
CA SER A 94 10.68 5.18 5.58
C SER A 94 10.90 3.66 5.59
N ASP A 95 12.02 3.24 5.00
CA ASP A 95 12.40 1.83 4.94
C ASP A 95 12.93 1.39 6.31
N ILE A 96 12.30 0.35 6.85
CA ILE A 96 12.67 -0.31 8.11
C ILE A 96 12.95 -1.81 7.90
N SER A 97 13.22 -2.22 6.66
CA SER A 97 13.45 -3.64 6.30
C SER A 97 14.64 -4.24 7.04
N PHE A 98 15.64 -3.44 7.33
CA PHE A 98 16.86 -3.84 8.03
C PHE A 98 16.66 -4.10 9.54
N LEU A 99 15.54 -3.68 10.11
CA LEU A 99 15.23 -3.86 11.52
C LEU A 99 14.58 -5.23 11.79
N THR A 100 14.81 -5.74 13.00
CA THR A 100 14.07 -6.92 13.48
C THR A 100 12.58 -6.63 13.63
N LYS A 101 11.75 -7.68 13.63
CA LYS A 101 10.29 -7.55 13.79
C LYS A 101 9.92 -6.78 15.08
N LEU A 102 10.61 -7.03 16.18
CA LEU A 102 10.37 -6.34 17.45
C LEU A 102 10.66 -4.84 17.32
N LYS A 103 11.79 -4.47 16.74
CA LYS A 103 12.16 -3.06 16.52
C LYS A 103 11.19 -2.32 15.59
N ARG A 104 10.69 -3.01 14.56
CA ARG A 104 9.65 -2.43 13.68
C ARG A 104 8.37 -2.13 14.46
N LEU A 105 7.95 -3.02 15.37
CA LEU A 105 6.77 -2.79 16.22
C LEU A 105 6.99 -1.67 17.23
N GLU A 106 8.20 -1.51 17.78
CA GLU A 106 8.55 -0.38 18.67
C GLU A 106 8.44 0.96 17.94
N ILE A 107 8.96 1.04 16.69
CA ILE A 107 8.84 2.25 15.87
C ILE A 107 7.37 2.52 15.52
N LEU A 108 6.60 1.49 15.19
CA LEU A 108 5.17 1.64 14.93
C LEU A 108 4.43 2.16 16.15
N ALA A 109 4.72 1.62 17.33
CA ALA A 109 4.10 2.08 18.60
C ALA A 109 4.44 3.54 18.88
N PHE A 110 5.70 3.95 18.65
CA PHE A 110 6.13 5.33 18.77
C PHE A 110 5.38 6.25 17.80
N ALA A 111 5.30 5.88 16.51
CA ALA A 111 4.58 6.65 15.50
C ALA A 111 3.09 6.77 15.82
N ARG A 112 2.44 5.67 16.24
CA ARG A 112 1.03 5.68 16.66
C ARG A 112 0.77 6.55 17.88
N LYS A 113 1.70 6.58 18.85
CA LYS A 113 1.62 7.50 19.99
C LYS A 113 1.65 8.96 19.54
N LYS A 114 2.53 9.32 18.59
CA LYS A 114 2.58 10.67 17.99
C LYS A 114 1.25 11.01 17.28
N CYS A 115 0.70 10.08 16.50
CA CYS A 115 -0.60 10.26 15.85
C CYS A 115 -1.70 10.59 16.88
N LYS A 116 -1.81 9.80 17.95
CA LYS A 116 -2.83 10.03 19.00
C LYS A 116 -2.70 11.38 19.68
N ILE A 117 -1.48 11.81 20.01
CA ILE A 117 -1.21 13.12 20.64
C ILE A 117 -1.67 14.27 19.73
N ASN A 118 -1.58 14.09 18.41
CA ASN A 118 -1.95 15.11 17.42
C ASN A 118 -3.34 14.89 16.80
N ASN A 119 -4.20 14.13 17.48
CA ASN A 119 -5.59 13.87 17.08
C ASN A 119 -5.77 13.15 15.73
N TYR A 120 -4.75 12.43 15.27
CA TYR A 120 -4.89 11.53 14.11
C TYR A 120 -5.39 10.16 14.56
N ASP A 121 -6.23 9.54 13.74
CA ASP A 121 -6.53 8.12 13.88
C ASP A 121 -5.26 7.30 13.58
N SER A 122 -4.68 6.73 14.63
CA SER A 122 -3.39 6.04 14.55
C SER A 122 -3.40 4.78 13.68
N GLU A 123 -4.58 4.22 13.34
CA GLU A 123 -4.69 3.03 12.49
C GLU A 123 -4.87 3.39 11.01
N LEU A 124 -5.41 4.55 10.74
CA LEU A 124 -5.61 5.04 9.39
C LEU A 124 -4.37 5.73 8.86
N PHE A 125 -3.74 6.58 9.69
CA PHE A 125 -2.64 7.43 9.28
C PHE A 125 -1.25 6.85 9.55
N CYS A 126 -1.15 5.73 10.29
CA CYS A 126 0.13 5.12 10.62
C CYS A 126 0.09 3.60 10.56
N GLY A 127 1.08 2.99 9.90
CA GLY A 127 1.18 1.55 9.81
C GLY A 127 2.45 1.05 9.13
N ILE A 128 2.60 -0.27 9.13
CA ILE A 128 3.68 -0.94 8.40
C ILE A 128 3.09 -1.61 7.16
N LYS A 129 3.66 -1.32 6.00
CA LYS A 129 3.38 -2.00 4.74
C LYS A 129 4.53 -2.97 4.45
N GLU A 130 4.23 -4.26 4.50
CA GLU A 130 5.18 -5.30 4.13
C GLU A 130 4.91 -5.77 2.71
N ARG A 131 5.96 -6.00 1.96
CA ARG A 131 5.90 -6.47 0.59
C ARG A 131 6.99 -7.49 0.33
N SER A 132 6.60 -8.60 -0.28
CA SER A 132 7.52 -9.57 -0.84
C SER A 132 7.48 -9.46 -2.36
N PHE A 133 8.63 -9.26 -2.96
CA PHE A 133 8.77 -9.20 -4.40
C PHE A 133 9.67 -10.33 -4.89
N LYS A 134 9.17 -11.08 -5.86
CA LYS A 134 9.97 -12.02 -6.66
C LYS A 134 10.00 -11.49 -8.09
N GLY A 135 11.19 -11.27 -8.62
CA GLY A 135 11.36 -10.78 -10.00
C GLY A 135 10.94 -11.80 -11.04
N PHE A 136 11.00 -13.08 -10.67
CA PHE A 136 10.57 -14.21 -11.48
C PHE A 136 9.85 -15.24 -10.61
N LYS A 137 8.70 -15.74 -11.08
CA LYS A 137 8.01 -16.88 -10.48
C LYS A 137 8.28 -18.10 -11.38
N SER A 138 8.96 -19.10 -10.83
CA SER A 138 8.98 -20.40 -11.48
C SER A 138 7.62 -21.07 -11.27
N ASP A 139 6.93 -21.31 -12.37
CA ASP A 139 5.73 -22.14 -12.43
C ASP A 139 6.00 -23.51 -13.06
N ASN A 140 7.30 -23.86 -13.15
CA ASN A 140 7.82 -25.09 -13.79
C ASN A 140 7.44 -25.22 -15.28
N SER A 141 6.99 -24.14 -15.92
CA SER A 141 6.53 -24.18 -17.30
C SER A 141 7.62 -23.86 -18.32
N LEU A 142 8.63 -23.08 -17.93
CA LEU A 142 9.70 -22.69 -18.82
C LEU A 142 10.85 -23.67 -18.78
N ARG A 143 11.00 -24.43 -19.87
CA ARG A 143 12.08 -25.38 -20.06
C ARG A 143 12.94 -24.96 -21.24
N ILE A 144 14.24 -25.15 -21.10
CA ILE A 144 15.22 -24.95 -22.17
C ILE A 144 15.63 -26.31 -22.70
N TRP A 145 15.63 -26.42 -24.01
CA TRP A 145 16.24 -27.55 -24.71
C TRP A 145 17.72 -27.24 -24.97
N ASP A 146 18.63 -28.03 -24.37
CA ASP A 146 20.08 -27.88 -24.52
C ASP A 146 20.68 -28.72 -25.67
N GLY A 147 19.82 -29.37 -26.44
CA GLY A 147 20.20 -30.29 -27.50
C GLY A 147 20.13 -31.78 -27.08
N THR A 148 20.05 -32.04 -25.77
CA THR A 148 20.03 -33.41 -25.24
C THR A 148 18.86 -33.62 -24.27
N TYR A 149 18.62 -32.68 -23.37
CA TYR A 149 17.59 -32.78 -22.33
C TYR A 149 16.80 -31.48 -22.19
N GLN A 150 15.57 -31.62 -21.68
CA GLN A 150 14.78 -30.47 -21.24
C GLN A 150 15.12 -30.12 -19.79
N ASN A 151 15.73 -28.98 -19.59
CA ASN A 151 16.09 -28.46 -18.28
C ASN A 151 15.25 -27.26 -17.92
N LEU A 152 15.00 -27.04 -16.62
CA LEU A 152 14.34 -25.83 -16.15
C LEU A 152 15.24 -24.60 -16.40
N LEU A 153 14.62 -23.49 -16.82
CA LEU A 153 15.31 -22.23 -17.09
C LEU A 153 16.18 -21.76 -15.91
N GLU A 154 15.70 -21.97 -14.70
CA GLU A 154 16.38 -21.62 -13.45
C GLU A 154 17.72 -22.34 -13.26
N ASN A 155 17.87 -23.54 -13.80
CA ASN A 155 19.13 -24.33 -13.69
C ASN A 155 20.22 -23.80 -14.63
N HIS A 156 19.86 -22.99 -15.62
CA HIS A 156 20.79 -22.49 -16.64
C HIS A 156 21.24 -21.04 -16.45
N SER A 157 20.65 -20.28 -15.50
CA SER A 157 20.95 -18.86 -15.39
C SER A 157 21.01 -18.40 -13.94
N GLU A 158 22.21 -17.96 -13.52
CA GLU A 158 22.40 -17.30 -12.21
C GLU A 158 21.54 -16.03 -12.09
N LEU A 159 21.30 -15.33 -13.22
CA LEU A 159 20.43 -14.16 -13.25
C LEU A 159 19.00 -14.55 -12.85
N ILE A 160 18.48 -15.65 -13.39
CA ILE A 160 17.15 -16.15 -13.06
C ILE A 160 17.08 -16.54 -11.59
N ASN A 161 18.08 -17.26 -11.08
CA ASN A 161 18.15 -17.62 -9.66
C ASN A 161 18.15 -16.38 -8.75
N THR A 162 18.89 -15.35 -9.14
CA THR A 162 18.88 -14.07 -8.40
C THR A 162 17.50 -13.38 -8.45
N LEU A 163 16.80 -13.43 -9.58
CA LEU A 163 15.46 -12.87 -9.74
C LEU A 163 14.38 -13.69 -9.00
N MET A 164 14.62 -14.98 -8.76
CA MET A 164 13.73 -15.83 -7.97
C MET A 164 13.87 -15.58 -6.46
N SER A 165 15.00 -15.01 -6.01
CA SER A 165 15.16 -14.65 -4.61
C SER A 165 14.13 -13.59 -4.21
N SER A 166 13.34 -13.86 -3.16
CA SER A 166 12.38 -12.90 -2.65
C SER A 166 13.10 -11.77 -1.93
N LYS A 167 12.82 -10.53 -2.35
CA LYS A 167 13.22 -9.35 -1.58
C LYS A 167 12.02 -8.87 -0.78
N ASN A 168 12.15 -8.92 0.53
CA ASN A 168 11.15 -8.39 1.44
C ASN A 168 11.47 -6.93 1.74
N THR A 169 10.48 -6.07 1.62
CA THR A 169 10.57 -4.67 2.03
C THR A 169 9.52 -4.39 3.07
N SER A 170 9.90 -3.60 4.09
CA SER A 170 8.99 -3.15 5.14
C SER A 170 9.10 -1.64 5.23
N LEU A 171 8.00 -0.96 4.96
CA LEU A 171 7.90 0.49 5.02
C LEU A 171 7.02 0.89 6.20
N ILE A 172 7.50 1.79 7.06
CA ILE A 172 6.63 2.48 8.00
C ILE A 172 6.02 3.70 7.32
N ILE A 173 4.69 3.84 7.40
CA ILE A 173 3.91 4.95 6.84
C ILE A 173 3.43 5.82 8.00
N TYR A 174 3.50 7.15 7.84
CA TYR A 174 3.17 8.12 8.88
C TYR A 174 2.89 9.52 8.30
N PRO A 175 2.20 10.42 9.04
CA PRO A 175 2.01 11.82 8.66
C PRO A 175 3.32 12.57 8.46
N SER A 176 3.33 13.50 7.50
CA SER A 176 4.57 14.21 7.07
C SER A 176 5.20 15.05 8.16
N GLU A 177 4.42 15.58 9.10
CA GLU A 177 4.89 16.38 10.23
C GLU A 177 5.74 15.58 11.22
N PHE A 178 5.58 14.26 11.28
CA PHE A 178 6.37 13.41 12.19
C PHE A 178 7.67 12.88 11.55
N ARG A 179 7.98 13.34 10.34
CA ARG A 179 9.10 12.81 9.57
C ARG A 179 10.41 12.85 10.37
N LYS A 180 10.76 14.00 10.94
CA LYS A 180 12.00 14.17 11.68
C LYS A 180 12.09 13.22 12.87
N ASP A 181 11.06 13.20 13.70
CA ASP A 181 11.02 12.37 14.90
C ASP A 181 11.15 10.87 14.60
N ILE A 182 10.51 10.42 13.51
CA ILE A 182 10.52 9.01 13.13
C ILE A 182 11.85 8.64 12.46
N GLU A 183 12.39 9.49 11.58
CA GLU A 183 13.69 9.26 10.95
C GLU A 183 14.83 9.27 12.01
N ASP A 184 14.78 10.15 13.00
CA ASP A 184 15.72 10.17 14.12
C ASP A 184 15.63 8.86 14.95
N LYS A 185 14.42 8.42 15.26
CA LYS A 185 14.21 7.14 15.96
C LYS A 185 14.75 5.95 15.17
N ILE A 186 14.51 5.91 13.84
CA ILE A 186 15.04 4.89 12.95
C ILE A 186 16.58 4.92 12.92
N ALA A 187 17.19 6.11 12.88
CA ALA A 187 18.65 6.28 12.88
C ALA A 187 19.29 5.73 14.16
N ILE A 188 18.68 6.00 15.32
CA ILE A 188 19.14 5.45 16.61
C ILE A 188 19.09 3.92 16.58
N GLU A 189 17.98 3.33 16.12
CA GLU A 189 17.86 1.88 16.07
C GLU A 189 18.80 1.24 15.04
N ARG A 190 19.17 1.98 13.99
CA ARG A 190 20.15 1.53 12.99
C ARG A 190 21.58 1.53 13.53
N ALA A 191 21.93 2.49 14.40
CA ALA A 191 23.25 2.56 15.01
C ALA A 191 23.48 1.45 16.05
N ASN A 192 22.42 0.80 16.52
CA ASN A 192 22.44 -0.27 17.52
C ASN A 192 22.45 -1.69 16.89
N ILE A 193 22.61 -1.81 15.57
CA ILE A 193 22.72 -3.06 14.81
C ILE A 193 24.17 -3.27 14.40
#